data_8e6b796b03d3d1260855609ebfe6d295
#
_entry.id   8e6b796b03d3d1260855609ebfe6d295
#
_cell.length_a   1.000
_cell.length_b   1.000
_cell.length_c   1.000
_cell.angle_alpha   90.00
_cell.angle_beta   90.00
_cell.angle_gamma   90.00
#
_symmetry.space_group_name_H-M   'P 1'
#
loop_
_entity.id
_entity.type
_entity.pdbx_description
1 polymer ?
#
loop_
_entity_poly.entity_id
_entity_poly.type
_entity_poly.pdbx_seq_one_letter_code
_entity_poly.pdbx_strand_id
1 'polypeptide(L)'
;PSSAASDVYKRQVYEQNRPIQYLYEPLGQSRSLSVHESQSLFFENHIFKSQTYFKIINTIFDNSQDLEKSFLEHYHTVRINPIRVSADEFSYPIHVFIRYQIEKEIFKNKIKFKEIKDLWNKKFLHHLEIDLISDSEGVLQDIHWYEGIFGYFPTYALGAMIASQIKYNCSLFDIFLKNPNEENIKNLVTWLNNN
;
A
#
# COMPACT_ATOMS: atom_id res chain seq x y z
N PRO A 1 -11.29 -10.96 -2.42
CA PRO A 1 -11.14 -9.83 -3.34
C PRO A 1 -9.66 -9.57 -3.55
N SER A 2 -9.24 -9.45 -4.82
CA SER A 2 -7.85 -9.14 -5.10
C SER A 2 -7.49 -7.79 -4.47
N SER A 3 -6.25 -7.63 -4.00
CA SER A 3 -5.74 -6.36 -3.49
C SER A 3 -6.03 -5.18 -4.45
N ALA A 4 -5.96 -5.42 -5.76
CA ALA A 4 -6.26 -4.46 -6.81
C ALA A 4 -7.73 -3.93 -6.76
N ALA A 5 -8.73 -4.79 -6.50
CA ALA A 5 -10.11 -4.34 -6.37
C ALA A 5 -10.30 -3.47 -5.11
N SER A 6 -9.68 -3.86 -3.99
CA SER A 6 -9.66 -3.07 -2.76
C SER A 6 -9.03 -1.70 -2.97
N ASP A 7 -7.92 -1.61 -3.72
CA ASP A 7 -7.23 -0.35 -4.03
C ASP A 7 -8.09 0.59 -4.86
N VAL A 8 -8.85 0.07 -5.82
CA VAL A 8 -9.77 0.89 -6.62
C VAL A 8 -10.82 1.55 -5.73
N TYR A 9 -11.46 0.80 -4.82
CA TYR A 9 -12.48 1.37 -3.92
C TYR A 9 -11.91 2.40 -2.94
N LYS A 10 -10.74 2.18 -2.40
CA LYS A 10 -10.08 3.13 -1.47
C LYS A 10 -9.73 4.45 -2.16
N ARG A 11 -9.31 4.38 -3.43
CA ARG A 11 -9.02 5.56 -4.26
C ARG A 11 -10.26 6.33 -4.69
N GLN A 12 -11.43 5.68 -4.74
CA GLN A 12 -12.70 6.35 -5.08
C GLN A 12 -13.05 7.48 -4.11
N VAL A 13 -12.74 7.35 -2.82
CA VAL A 13 -12.99 8.41 -1.85
C VAL A 13 -12.23 9.68 -2.25
N TYR A 14 -10.96 9.55 -2.63
CA TYR A 14 -10.18 10.69 -3.13
C TYR A 14 -10.74 11.26 -4.44
N GLU A 15 -11.01 10.40 -5.41
CA GLU A 15 -11.49 10.79 -6.73
C GLU A 15 -12.87 11.47 -6.69
N GLN A 16 -13.78 10.99 -5.85
CA GLN A 16 -15.14 11.52 -5.72
C GLN A 16 -15.21 12.85 -4.95
N ASN A 17 -14.19 13.15 -4.15
CA ASN A 17 -14.16 14.37 -3.34
C ASN A 17 -13.33 15.49 -3.99
N ARG A 18 -12.88 15.31 -5.25
CA ARG A 18 -12.20 16.37 -5.99
C ARG A 18 -13.16 17.55 -6.24
N PRO A 19 -12.68 18.81 -6.17
CA PRO A 19 -13.54 19.97 -6.42
C PRO A 19 -14.17 19.92 -7.81
N ILE A 20 -15.50 19.97 -7.89
CA ILE A 20 -16.28 19.85 -9.14
C ILE A 20 -15.83 20.85 -10.19
N GLN A 21 -15.48 22.05 -9.77
CA GLN A 21 -15.03 23.12 -10.65
C GLN A 21 -13.75 22.80 -11.43
N TYR A 22 -12.94 21.85 -10.93
CA TYR A 22 -11.68 21.43 -11.57
C TYR A 22 -11.72 20.01 -12.12
N LEU A 23 -12.88 19.35 -12.12
CA LEU A 23 -13.00 17.92 -12.42
C LEU A 23 -12.43 17.54 -13.80
N TYR A 24 -12.54 18.44 -14.78
CA TYR A 24 -12.05 18.27 -16.16
C TYR A 24 -10.79 19.09 -16.46
N GLU A 25 -10.23 19.73 -15.44
CA GLU A 25 -9.05 20.56 -15.57
C GLU A 25 -7.80 19.81 -15.06
N PRO A 26 -6.60 20.14 -15.56
CA PRO A 26 -5.35 19.55 -15.02
C PRO A 26 -5.19 19.74 -13.49
N LEU A 27 -5.72 20.83 -12.93
CA LEU A 27 -5.72 21.10 -11.49
C LEU A 27 -6.60 20.15 -10.68
N GLY A 28 -7.59 19.53 -11.32
CA GLY A 28 -8.46 18.54 -10.68
C GLY A 28 -7.91 17.13 -10.69
N GLN A 29 -6.76 16.89 -11.34
CA GLN A 29 -6.13 15.57 -11.32
C GLN A 29 -5.29 15.37 -10.06
N SER A 30 -5.05 14.11 -9.70
CA SER A 30 -4.15 13.80 -8.59
C SER A 30 -2.75 14.36 -8.86
N ARG A 31 -2.14 15.00 -7.85
CA ARG A 31 -0.83 15.66 -8.00
C ARG A 31 0.29 14.69 -8.36
N SER A 32 0.19 13.44 -7.88
CA SER A 32 1.12 12.37 -8.23
C SER A 32 0.50 11.01 -7.89
N LEU A 33 1.05 9.96 -8.50
CA LEU A 33 0.69 8.58 -8.17
C LEU A 33 0.94 8.26 -6.69
N SER A 34 1.98 8.84 -6.08
CA SER A 34 2.28 8.63 -4.65
C SER A 34 1.24 9.27 -3.74
N VAL A 35 0.76 10.47 -4.06
CA VAL A 35 -0.34 11.12 -3.31
C VAL A 35 -1.62 10.32 -3.48
N HIS A 36 -1.93 9.86 -4.68
CA HIS A 36 -3.10 9.02 -4.93
C HIS A 36 -3.04 7.70 -4.17
N GLU A 37 -1.87 7.03 -4.18
CA GLU A 37 -1.64 5.80 -3.44
C GLU A 37 -1.65 6.01 -1.91
N SER A 38 -1.21 7.17 -1.43
CA SER A 38 -1.21 7.47 0.00
C SER A 38 -2.60 7.43 0.62
N GLN A 39 -3.63 7.78 -0.14
CA GLN A 39 -5.02 7.73 0.33
C GLN A 39 -5.47 6.27 0.56
N SER A 40 -5.16 5.37 -0.38
CA SER A 40 -5.48 3.95 -0.20
C SER A 40 -4.71 3.33 0.96
N LEU A 41 -3.42 3.64 1.08
CA LEU A 41 -2.55 3.12 2.14
C LEU A 41 -2.89 3.72 3.52
N PHE A 42 -3.38 4.96 3.59
CA PHE A 42 -3.87 5.53 4.83
C PHE A 42 -5.04 4.71 5.40
N PHE A 43 -6.05 4.43 4.58
CA PHE A 43 -7.17 3.59 4.99
C PHE A 43 -6.74 2.16 5.31
N GLU A 44 -5.90 1.56 4.47
CA GLU A 44 -5.46 0.19 4.63
C GLU A 44 -4.63 -0.01 5.91
N ASN A 45 -3.53 0.75 6.04
CA ASN A 45 -2.55 0.49 7.08
C ASN A 45 -2.94 1.11 8.42
N HIS A 46 -3.68 2.22 8.43
CA HIS A 46 -3.96 2.94 9.67
C HIS A 46 -5.40 2.78 10.18
N ILE A 47 -6.35 2.52 9.28
CA ILE A 47 -7.76 2.30 9.68
C ILE A 47 -8.09 0.82 9.68
N PHE A 48 -8.01 0.13 8.53
CA PHE A 48 -8.51 -1.24 8.39
C PHE A 48 -7.68 -2.28 9.16
N LYS A 49 -6.39 -2.02 9.40
CA LYS A 49 -5.54 -2.85 10.26
C LYS A 49 -5.59 -2.46 11.74
N SER A 50 -6.41 -1.46 12.12
CA SER A 50 -6.54 -1.05 13.52
C SER A 50 -7.41 -2.00 14.32
N GLN A 51 -7.11 -2.12 15.62
CA GLN A 51 -7.96 -2.86 16.56
C GLN A 51 -9.39 -2.31 16.60
N THR A 52 -9.56 -1.01 16.45
CA THR A 52 -10.87 -0.33 16.42
C THR A 52 -11.71 -0.82 15.26
N TYR A 53 -11.14 -0.86 14.05
CA TYR A 53 -11.84 -1.37 12.87
C TYR A 53 -12.18 -2.86 13.02
N PHE A 54 -11.26 -3.64 13.56
CA PHE A 54 -11.52 -5.05 13.84
C PHE A 54 -12.71 -5.22 14.79
N LYS A 55 -12.81 -4.44 15.86
CA LYS A 55 -13.94 -4.51 16.79
C LYS A 55 -15.27 -4.22 16.08
N ILE A 56 -15.30 -3.23 15.17
CA ILE A 56 -16.50 -2.94 14.37
C ILE A 56 -16.88 -4.15 13.50
N ILE A 57 -15.92 -4.72 12.78
CA ILE A 57 -16.16 -5.88 11.92
C ILE A 57 -16.60 -7.10 12.75
N ASN A 58 -15.96 -7.32 13.89
CA ASN A 58 -16.26 -8.46 14.76
C ASN A 58 -17.71 -8.41 15.31
N THR A 59 -18.28 -7.22 15.52
CA THR A 59 -19.70 -7.10 15.89
C THR A 59 -20.66 -7.59 14.81
N ILE A 60 -20.22 -7.58 13.54
CA ILE A 60 -20.99 -8.07 12.39
C ILE A 60 -20.91 -9.60 12.27
N PHE A 61 -19.81 -10.19 12.73
CA PHE A 61 -19.48 -11.61 12.62
C PHE A 61 -19.55 -12.38 13.95
N ASP A 62 -20.55 -12.10 14.79
CA ASP A 62 -20.88 -12.82 16.02
C ASP A 62 -19.81 -12.84 17.14
N ASN A 63 -18.97 -11.80 17.21
CA ASN A 63 -18.03 -11.57 18.32
C ASN A 63 -17.10 -12.75 18.68
N SER A 64 -16.47 -13.36 17.70
CA SER A 64 -15.49 -14.42 17.92
C SER A 64 -14.17 -13.87 18.49
N GLN A 65 -13.80 -14.27 19.70
CA GLN A 65 -12.51 -13.92 20.32
C GLN A 65 -11.32 -14.52 19.59
N ASP A 66 -11.47 -15.70 19.00
CA ASP A 66 -10.42 -16.35 18.22
C ASP A 66 -10.11 -15.55 16.94
N LEU A 67 -11.10 -14.88 16.37
CA LEU A 67 -10.92 -14.04 15.20
C LEU A 67 -10.09 -12.77 15.53
N GLU A 68 -10.29 -12.16 16.71
CA GLU A 68 -9.51 -11.00 17.15
C GLU A 68 -8.04 -11.33 17.31
N LYS A 69 -7.75 -12.45 17.97
CA LYS A 69 -6.38 -12.91 18.15
C LYS A 69 -5.70 -13.19 16.82
N SER A 70 -6.37 -13.93 15.93
CA SER A 70 -5.85 -14.24 14.60
C SER A 70 -5.60 -13.01 13.76
N PHE A 71 -6.48 -12.00 13.83
CA PHE A 71 -6.33 -10.73 13.12
C PHE A 71 -5.10 -9.97 13.61
N LEU A 72 -4.96 -9.80 14.92
CA LEU A 72 -3.81 -9.09 15.50
C LEU A 72 -2.49 -9.81 15.20
N GLU A 73 -2.45 -11.12 15.34
CA GLU A 73 -1.28 -11.93 15.02
C GLU A 73 -0.92 -11.82 13.54
N HIS A 74 -1.91 -11.79 12.64
CA HIS A 74 -1.67 -11.68 11.21
C HIS A 74 -1.05 -10.33 10.82
N TYR A 75 -1.61 -9.22 11.32
CA TYR A 75 -1.20 -7.88 10.89
C TYR A 75 -0.04 -7.28 11.71
N HIS A 76 0.25 -7.80 12.91
CA HIS A 76 1.33 -7.30 13.75
C HIS A 76 2.54 -8.24 13.85
N THR A 77 2.59 -9.28 13.02
CA THR A 77 3.73 -10.20 12.96
C THR A 77 4.53 -9.95 11.70
N VAL A 78 5.84 -9.74 11.86
CA VAL A 78 6.77 -9.68 10.73
C VAL A 78 6.96 -11.08 10.15
N ARG A 79 6.63 -11.24 8.87
CA ARG A 79 6.77 -12.51 8.12
C ARG A 79 7.34 -12.20 6.75
N ILE A 80 8.61 -12.41 6.60
CA ILE A 80 9.28 -12.21 5.32
C ILE A 80 8.67 -13.18 4.29
N ASN A 81 8.21 -12.64 3.17
CA ASN A 81 7.53 -13.39 2.11
C ASN A 81 8.20 -13.08 0.76
N PRO A 82 8.39 -14.06 -0.16
CA PRO A 82 8.92 -13.80 -1.49
C PRO A 82 8.00 -12.94 -2.36
N ILE A 83 6.68 -12.96 -2.10
CA ILE A 83 5.68 -12.24 -2.90
C ILE A 83 5.40 -10.86 -2.31
N ARG A 84 5.62 -9.80 -3.10
CA ARG A 84 5.45 -8.40 -2.66
C ARG A 84 4.06 -8.10 -2.09
N VAL A 85 3.00 -8.53 -2.75
CA VAL A 85 1.62 -8.25 -2.31
C VAL A 85 1.22 -9.00 -1.03
N SER A 86 2.01 -10.00 -0.63
CA SER A 86 1.85 -10.76 0.62
C SER A 86 2.90 -10.39 1.67
N ALA A 87 3.77 -9.42 1.36
CA ALA A 87 4.79 -8.94 2.29
C ALA A 87 4.15 -8.17 3.44
N ASP A 88 4.73 -8.32 4.63
CA ASP A 88 4.35 -7.52 5.80
C ASP A 88 4.77 -6.03 5.63
N GLU A 89 4.24 -5.16 6.49
CA GLU A 89 4.46 -3.72 6.40
C GLU A 89 5.95 -3.34 6.56
N PHE A 90 6.73 -4.14 7.29
CA PHE A 90 8.15 -3.89 7.52
C PHE A 90 9.01 -4.29 6.31
N SER A 91 8.76 -5.47 5.72
CA SER A 91 9.53 -5.97 4.58
C SER A 91 9.07 -5.40 3.22
N TYR A 92 7.83 -4.89 3.12
CA TYR A 92 7.28 -4.33 1.89
C TYR A 92 8.15 -3.24 1.22
N PRO A 93 8.70 -2.24 1.95
CA PRO A 93 9.59 -1.25 1.36
C PRO A 93 10.86 -1.84 0.75
N ILE A 94 11.35 -2.97 1.29
CA ILE A 94 12.53 -3.67 0.74
C ILE A 94 12.20 -4.27 -0.63
N HIS A 95 10.99 -4.83 -0.79
CA HIS A 95 10.51 -5.29 -2.10
C HIS A 95 10.46 -4.17 -3.15
N VAL A 96 9.97 -3.00 -2.75
CA VAL A 96 9.96 -1.80 -3.61
C VAL A 96 11.38 -1.36 -3.96
N PHE A 97 12.27 -1.33 -2.99
CA PHE A 97 13.68 -0.93 -3.16
C PHE A 97 14.43 -1.86 -4.13
N ILE A 98 14.23 -3.17 -4.03
CA ILE A 98 14.84 -4.14 -4.96
C ILE A 98 14.43 -3.82 -6.41
N ARG A 99 13.14 -3.60 -6.66
CA ARG A 99 12.63 -3.28 -7.99
C ARG A 99 13.18 -1.97 -8.53
N TYR A 100 13.22 -0.94 -7.70
CA TYR A 100 13.83 0.34 -8.04
C TYR A 100 15.31 0.18 -8.42
N GLN A 101 16.07 -0.61 -7.67
CA GLN A 101 17.48 -0.86 -8.00
C GLN A 101 17.63 -1.57 -9.35
N ILE A 102 16.77 -2.55 -9.66
CA ILE A 102 16.81 -3.27 -10.93
C ILE A 102 16.48 -2.34 -12.09
N GLU A 103 15.38 -1.56 -11.98
CA GLU A 103 15.02 -0.55 -12.98
C GLU A 103 16.16 0.44 -13.25
N LYS A 104 16.81 0.90 -12.18
CA LYS A 104 17.97 1.79 -12.30
C LYS A 104 19.13 1.18 -13.08
N GLU A 105 19.40 -0.12 -12.91
CA GLU A 105 20.44 -0.81 -13.68
C GLU A 105 20.02 -1.01 -15.15
N ILE A 106 18.73 -1.30 -15.41
CA ILE A 106 18.19 -1.40 -16.78
C ILE A 106 18.36 -0.06 -17.51
N PHE A 107 17.86 1.03 -16.94
CA PHE A 107 17.90 2.35 -17.59
C PHE A 107 19.30 2.96 -17.71
N LYS A 108 20.24 2.51 -16.90
CA LYS A 108 21.66 2.86 -17.06
C LYS A 108 22.39 1.99 -18.06
N ASN A 109 21.69 1.09 -18.76
CA ASN A 109 22.25 0.11 -19.70
C ASN A 109 23.38 -0.75 -19.11
N LYS A 110 23.32 -1.01 -17.79
CA LYS A 110 24.34 -1.80 -17.10
C LYS A 110 24.09 -3.29 -17.17
N ILE A 111 22.83 -3.69 -17.43
CA ILE A 111 22.42 -5.08 -17.53
C ILE A 111 21.62 -5.31 -18.82
N LYS A 112 21.75 -6.51 -19.37
CA LYS A 112 20.91 -6.98 -20.49
C LYS A 112 19.64 -7.59 -19.94
N PHE A 113 18.58 -7.59 -20.74
CA PHE A 113 17.29 -8.13 -20.34
C PHE A 113 17.36 -9.57 -19.77
N LYS A 114 18.19 -10.43 -20.39
CA LYS A 114 18.40 -11.81 -19.95
C LYS A 114 19.06 -11.95 -18.57
N GLU A 115 19.68 -10.88 -18.07
CA GLU A 115 20.39 -10.86 -16.78
C GLU A 115 19.48 -10.38 -15.62
N ILE A 116 18.26 -9.92 -15.93
CA ILE A 116 17.33 -9.39 -14.92
C ILE A 116 16.97 -10.44 -13.88
N LYS A 117 16.70 -11.68 -14.30
CA LYS A 117 16.38 -12.79 -13.40
C LYS A 117 17.49 -13.05 -12.39
N ASP A 118 18.73 -13.15 -12.83
CA ASP A 118 19.86 -13.43 -11.95
C ASP A 118 20.12 -12.28 -10.99
N LEU A 119 19.98 -11.03 -11.48
CA LEU A 119 20.09 -9.85 -10.63
C LEU A 119 18.97 -9.80 -9.59
N TRP A 120 17.75 -10.16 -9.98
CA TRP A 120 16.60 -10.26 -9.07
C TRP A 120 16.88 -11.24 -7.95
N ASN A 121 17.22 -12.49 -8.27
CA ASN A 121 17.51 -13.54 -7.30
C ASN A 121 18.64 -13.12 -6.34
N LYS A 122 19.72 -12.54 -6.89
CA LYS A 122 20.84 -12.03 -6.08
C LYS A 122 20.41 -10.96 -5.10
N LYS A 123 19.52 -10.04 -5.51
CA LYS A 123 19.04 -8.96 -4.63
C LYS A 123 18.07 -9.48 -3.57
N PHE A 124 17.21 -10.43 -3.90
CA PHE A 124 16.33 -11.07 -2.94
C PHE A 124 17.10 -11.81 -1.85
N LEU A 125 18.08 -12.61 -2.25
CA LEU A 125 18.97 -13.29 -1.31
C LEU A 125 19.73 -12.29 -0.42
N HIS A 126 20.23 -11.20 -1.00
CA HIS A 126 21.01 -10.19 -0.26
C HIS A 126 20.18 -9.37 0.73
N HIS A 127 18.97 -8.97 0.39
CA HIS A 127 18.19 -8.03 1.19
C HIS A 127 17.13 -8.69 2.08
N LEU A 128 16.62 -9.85 1.68
CA LEU A 128 15.54 -10.56 2.36
C LEU A 128 15.96 -11.94 2.87
N GLU A 129 17.17 -12.39 2.52
CA GLU A 129 17.69 -13.73 2.83
C GLU A 129 16.78 -14.86 2.27
N ILE A 130 16.06 -14.57 1.17
CA ILE A 130 15.18 -15.53 0.49
C ILE A 130 15.91 -16.09 -0.73
N ASP A 131 15.98 -17.41 -0.81
CA ASP A 131 16.32 -18.13 -2.05
C ASP A 131 15.02 -18.50 -2.78
N LEU A 132 14.84 -17.94 -3.97
CA LEU A 132 13.60 -18.06 -4.72
C LEU A 132 13.51 -19.41 -5.41
N ILE A 133 12.38 -20.09 -5.26
CA ILE A 133 12.16 -21.44 -5.79
C ILE A 133 11.72 -21.41 -7.25
N SER A 134 10.99 -20.34 -7.66
CA SER A 134 10.42 -20.26 -9.02
C SER A 134 10.41 -18.83 -9.56
N ASP A 135 10.25 -18.69 -10.88
CA ASP A 135 10.14 -17.39 -11.53
C ASP A 135 8.82 -16.68 -11.19
N SER A 136 7.79 -17.42 -10.83
CA SER A 136 6.50 -16.87 -10.37
C SER A 136 6.60 -16.22 -8.98
N GLU A 137 7.49 -16.69 -8.12
CA GLU A 137 7.86 -16.05 -6.86
C GLU A 137 8.92 -14.96 -7.06
N GLY A 138 9.59 -14.99 -8.20
CA GLY A 138 10.66 -14.09 -8.57
C GLY A 138 10.21 -12.97 -9.52
N VAL A 139 10.97 -12.83 -10.60
CA VAL A 139 10.84 -11.73 -11.56
C VAL A 139 9.48 -11.65 -12.25
N LEU A 140 8.70 -12.73 -12.29
CA LEU A 140 7.39 -12.79 -12.95
C LEU A 140 6.21 -12.46 -12.02
N GLN A 141 6.44 -12.11 -10.77
CA GLN A 141 5.34 -11.89 -9.81
C GLN A 141 4.54 -10.59 -10.03
N ASP A 142 5.12 -9.61 -10.73
CA ASP A 142 4.49 -8.30 -10.96
C ASP A 142 4.20 -8.07 -12.45
N ILE A 143 3.05 -7.49 -12.76
CA ILE A 143 2.64 -7.16 -14.14
C ILE A 143 3.27 -5.87 -14.67
N HIS A 144 3.80 -4.99 -13.80
CA HIS A 144 4.23 -3.64 -14.15
C HIS A 144 5.17 -3.58 -15.35
N TRP A 145 6.22 -4.38 -15.35
CA TRP A 145 7.21 -4.37 -16.44
C TRP A 145 6.66 -4.96 -17.74
N TYR A 146 5.72 -5.92 -17.65
CA TYR A 146 5.05 -6.48 -18.83
C TYR A 146 4.14 -5.46 -19.52
N GLU A 147 3.58 -4.55 -18.75
CA GLU A 147 2.74 -3.44 -19.24
C GLU A 147 3.58 -2.18 -19.57
N GLY A 148 4.91 -2.25 -19.47
CA GLY A 148 5.80 -1.12 -19.72
C GLY A 148 5.74 -0.04 -18.63
N ILE A 149 5.19 -0.33 -17.46
CA ILE A 149 5.05 0.60 -16.34
C ILE A 149 6.34 0.59 -15.51
N PHE A 150 7.35 1.28 -16.01
CA PHE A 150 8.61 1.49 -15.29
C PHE A 150 8.56 2.74 -14.41
N GLY A 151 9.34 2.74 -13.31
CA GLY A 151 9.41 3.86 -12.37
C GLY A 151 8.20 3.95 -11.42
N TYR A 152 7.28 2.99 -11.48
CA TYR A 152 6.06 3.00 -10.66
C TYR A 152 6.31 2.54 -9.21
N PHE A 153 7.18 1.56 -9.00
CA PHE A 153 7.39 0.94 -7.69
C PHE A 153 7.73 1.92 -6.55
N PRO A 154 8.56 2.97 -6.75
CA PRO A 154 8.81 3.97 -5.72
C PRO A 154 7.54 4.67 -5.21
N THR A 155 6.50 4.76 -6.03
CA THR A 155 5.18 5.32 -5.67
C THR A 155 4.59 4.64 -4.43
N TYR A 156 4.73 3.35 -4.31
CA TYR A 156 4.21 2.59 -3.17
C TYR A 156 4.90 2.96 -1.86
N ALA A 157 6.23 3.04 -1.84
CA ALA A 157 6.96 3.42 -0.64
C ALA A 157 6.71 4.90 -0.27
N LEU A 158 6.73 5.80 -1.24
CA LEU A 158 6.41 7.21 -1.03
C LEU A 158 4.97 7.39 -0.58
N GLY A 159 4.03 6.64 -1.15
CA GLY A 159 2.63 6.62 -0.73
C GLY A 159 2.47 6.21 0.74
N ALA A 160 3.17 5.17 1.18
CA ALA A 160 3.16 4.72 2.58
C ALA A 160 3.74 5.78 3.53
N MET A 161 4.82 6.46 3.13
CA MET A 161 5.39 7.56 3.91
C MET A 161 4.41 8.73 4.03
N ILE A 162 3.75 9.13 2.93
CA ILE A 162 2.74 10.20 2.93
C ILE A 162 1.54 9.78 3.79
N ALA A 163 1.06 8.54 3.67
CA ALA A 163 -0.03 8.01 4.50
C ALA A 163 0.29 8.12 6.00
N SER A 164 1.52 7.82 6.40
CA SER A 164 1.98 7.97 7.78
C SER A 164 2.07 9.44 8.21
N GLN A 165 2.47 10.34 7.30
CA GLN A 165 2.45 11.79 7.56
C GLN A 165 1.02 12.31 7.72
N ILE A 166 0.08 11.86 6.89
CA ILE A 166 -1.35 12.19 7.02
C ILE A 166 -1.85 11.78 8.41
N LYS A 167 -1.58 10.53 8.81
CA LYS A 167 -1.95 10.04 10.16
C LYS A 167 -1.38 10.93 11.26
N TYR A 168 -0.10 11.25 11.19
CA TYR A 168 0.59 12.04 12.22
C TYR A 168 0.03 13.45 12.35
N ASN A 169 -0.35 14.08 11.23
CA ASN A 169 -0.85 15.46 11.22
C ASN A 169 -2.37 15.57 11.40
N CYS A 170 -3.12 14.48 11.31
CA CYS A 170 -4.56 14.47 11.42
C CYS A 170 -5.02 14.26 12.87
N SER A 171 -5.32 15.34 13.60
CA SER A 171 -5.84 15.25 14.97
C SER A 171 -7.18 14.50 15.07
N LEU A 172 -7.97 14.46 14.00
CA LEU A 172 -9.25 13.75 13.95
C LEU A 172 -9.10 12.24 13.86
N PHE A 173 -7.92 11.75 13.47
CA PHE A 173 -7.64 10.32 13.37
C PHE A 173 -7.79 9.61 14.74
N ASP A 174 -7.17 10.13 15.77
CA ASP A 174 -7.27 9.56 17.13
C ASP A 174 -8.68 9.66 17.71
N ILE A 175 -9.42 10.73 17.37
CA ILE A 175 -10.82 10.90 17.77
C ILE A 175 -11.67 9.81 17.12
N PHE A 176 -11.49 9.57 15.81
CA PHE A 176 -12.17 8.50 15.10
C PHE A 176 -11.85 7.13 15.69
N LEU A 177 -10.59 6.83 15.98
CA LEU A 177 -10.20 5.54 16.55
C LEU A 177 -10.77 5.29 17.95
N LYS A 178 -10.94 6.34 18.76
CA LYS A 178 -11.54 6.23 20.10
C LYS A 178 -13.06 6.09 20.08
N ASN A 179 -13.71 6.73 19.13
CA ASN A 179 -15.17 6.75 19.00
C ASN A 179 -15.58 6.65 17.51
N PRO A 180 -15.53 5.45 16.90
CA PRO A 180 -15.85 5.25 15.52
C PRO A 180 -17.36 5.33 15.26
N ASN A 181 -17.83 6.48 14.83
CA ASN A 181 -19.20 6.74 14.45
C ASN A 181 -19.30 7.49 13.13
N GLU A 182 -20.50 7.63 12.59
CA GLU A 182 -20.74 8.27 11.30
C GLU A 182 -20.26 9.72 11.24
N GLU A 183 -20.42 10.47 12.33
CA GLU A 183 -19.97 11.86 12.42
C GLU A 183 -18.45 11.96 12.36
N ASN A 184 -17.74 11.16 13.15
CA ASN A 184 -16.29 11.19 13.21
C ASN A 184 -15.64 10.70 11.91
N ILE A 185 -16.25 9.76 11.17
CA ILE A 185 -15.74 9.37 9.86
C ILE A 185 -15.98 10.48 8.82
N LYS A 186 -17.12 11.17 8.86
CA LYS A 186 -17.39 12.32 8.00
C LYS A 186 -16.40 13.46 8.27
N ASN A 187 -16.11 13.75 9.54
CA ASN A 187 -15.13 14.75 9.92
C ASN A 187 -13.72 14.40 9.42
N LEU A 188 -13.32 13.13 9.53
CA LEU A 188 -12.04 12.64 9.02
C LEU A 188 -11.94 12.79 7.49
N VAL A 189 -12.98 12.38 6.75
CA VAL A 189 -13.03 12.54 5.30
C VAL A 189 -13.00 14.02 4.89
N THR A 190 -13.75 14.88 5.60
CA THR A 190 -13.74 16.33 5.35
C THR A 190 -12.36 16.93 5.59
N TRP A 191 -11.66 16.48 6.63
CA TRP A 191 -10.28 16.92 6.87
C TRP A 191 -9.34 16.49 5.74
N LEU A 192 -9.45 15.23 5.27
CA LEU A 192 -8.66 14.73 4.15
C LEU A 192 -8.90 15.53 2.85
N ASN A 193 -10.12 16.01 2.64
CA ASN A 193 -10.46 16.80 1.45
C ASN A 193 -9.90 18.23 1.49
N ASN A 194 -9.64 18.75 2.67
CA ASN A 194 -9.20 20.13 2.86
C ASN A 194 -7.67 20.29 3.04
N ASN A 195 -6.94 19.18 3.15
CA ASN A 195 -5.50 19.14 3.40
C ASN A 195 -4.75 18.25 2.40
#